data_0b4023688c4ee20acc672797ead6c971
#
_entry.id   0b4023688c4ee20acc672797ead6c971
#
_cell.length_a   1.000
_cell.length_b   1.000
_cell.length_c   1.000
_cell.angle_alpha   90.00
_cell.angle_beta   90.00
_cell.angle_gamma   90.00
#
_symmetry.space_group_name_H-M   'P 1'
#
loop_
_entity.id
_entity.type
_entity.pdbx_description
1 polymer ?
#
loop_
_entity_poly.entity_id
_entity_poly.type
_entity_poly.pdbx_seq_one_letter_code
_entity_poly.pdbx_strand_id
1 'polypeptide(L)'
;PENQPDHFTPNDTISGTVRTGLAGTFTVGGVSPDYTTISGAIADLVFSGACDTVVFNIRNGTYTEELDIPYETIATGAVVIFKSETNNPANVIITRNYTTGSTNRMIEITNASHLRFNDLTLKVTGTVCSSVVYMNSYCADIQFTGCNILGSTCNSTSTSGAVIALVNGQMDDIHFESNVIRKGSYGLYVSPGFSSFANDLVLEENSIDSAYRYGAFLNRIQGMHVIGNTIFSPTTSSNGIET
;
A
#
# COMPACT_ATOMS: atom_id res chain seq x y z
N PRO A 1 -42.88 -16.46 37.45
CA PRO A 1 -42.56 -15.50 36.39
C PRO A 1 -43.52 -15.74 35.26
N GLU A 2 -44.45 -14.83 35.14
CA GLU A 2 -45.52 -14.89 34.16
C GLU A 2 -44.93 -14.61 32.77
N ASN A 3 -45.22 -15.50 31.85
CA ASN A 3 -44.98 -15.36 30.45
C ASN A 3 -45.97 -14.29 29.92
N GLN A 4 -45.65 -13.00 30.11
CA GLN A 4 -46.40 -11.91 29.50
C GLN A 4 -46.13 -11.94 28.01
N PRO A 5 -47.16 -12.00 27.12
CA PRO A 5 -46.94 -11.90 25.71
C PRO A 5 -46.35 -10.53 25.37
N ASP A 6 -45.29 -10.55 24.55
CA ASP A 6 -44.71 -9.33 24.03
C ASP A 6 -45.73 -8.63 23.12
N HIS A 7 -46.12 -7.42 23.51
CA HIS A 7 -47.08 -6.61 22.75
C HIS A 7 -46.40 -5.72 21.69
N PHE A 8 -45.06 -5.81 21.52
CA PHE A 8 -44.30 -4.97 20.59
C PHE A 8 -43.61 -5.79 19.51
N THR A 9 -44.45 -6.48 18.69
CA THR A 9 -44.00 -7.30 17.55
C THR A 9 -43.09 -6.61 16.49
N PRO A 10 -43.02 -5.27 16.36
CA PRO A 10 -42.09 -4.64 15.43
C PRO A 10 -40.60 -4.78 15.82
N ASN A 11 -40.27 -5.14 17.07
CA ASN A 11 -38.89 -5.31 17.53
C ASN A 11 -38.42 -6.77 17.59
N ASP A 12 -39.27 -7.74 17.22
CA ASP A 12 -38.98 -9.17 17.31
C ASP A 12 -38.13 -9.70 16.17
N THR A 13 -37.89 -8.89 15.16
CA THR A 13 -37.12 -9.30 14.01
C THR A 13 -35.90 -8.41 13.82
N ILE A 14 -34.71 -8.92 14.15
CA ILE A 14 -33.45 -8.33 13.72
C ILE A 14 -33.03 -9.08 12.45
N SER A 15 -33.08 -8.40 11.31
CA SER A 15 -32.49 -8.92 10.08
C SER A 15 -31.15 -8.26 9.85
N GLY A 16 -30.11 -9.06 9.73
CA GLY A 16 -28.76 -8.62 9.42
C GLY A 16 -28.03 -9.68 8.63
N THR A 17 -27.14 -9.29 7.75
CA THR A 17 -26.21 -10.21 7.09
C THR A 17 -25.04 -10.45 8.02
N VAL A 18 -24.87 -11.66 8.53
CA VAL A 18 -23.67 -12.08 9.22
C VAL A 18 -22.74 -12.68 8.17
N ARG A 19 -21.55 -12.11 8.05
CA ARG A 19 -20.48 -12.68 7.22
C ARG A 19 -19.36 -13.17 8.12
N THR A 20 -18.72 -14.25 7.72
CA THR A 20 -17.45 -14.70 8.31
C THR A 20 -16.34 -13.83 7.73
N GLY A 21 -15.33 -13.50 8.53
CA GLY A 21 -14.10 -12.87 8.03
C GLY A 21 -13.46 -13.69 6.92
N LEU A 22 -12.73 -13.02 6.05
CA LEU A 22 -12.00 -13.69 4.97
C LEU A 22 -10.87 -14.56 5.53
N ALA A 23 -10.63 -15.70 4.88
CA ALA A 23 -9.51 -16.60 5.14
C ALA A 23 -9.17 -17.42 3.91
N GLY A 24 -7.89 -17.69 3.68
CA GLY A 24 -7.43 -18.55 2.57
C GLY A 24 -7.04 -17.75 1.33
N THR A 25 -7.07 -18.43 0.19
CA THR A 25 -6.55 -17.90 -1.08
C THR A 25 -7.67 -17.59 -2.05
N PHE A 26 -7.64 -16.40 -2.63
CA PHE A 26 -8.59 -15.90 -3.62
C PHE A 26 -7.84 -15.46 -4.89
N THR A 27 -8.45 -15.70 -6.04
CA THR A 27 -7.93 -15.27 -7.34
C THR A 27 -8.52 -13.92 -7.73
N VAL A 28 -7.67 -13.04 -8.31
CA VAL A 28 -8.08 -11.72 -8.78
C VAL A 28 -7.78 -11.58 -10.26
N GLY A 29 -8.79 -11.21 -11.05
CA GLY A 29 -8.68 -11.02 -12.49
C GLY A 29 -8.55 -12.31 -13.30
N GLY A 30 -8.44 -12.19 -14.63
CA GLY A 30 -8.38 -13.34 -15.52
C GLY A 30 -9.73 -14.02 -15.74
N VAL A 31 -9.72 -15.33 -16.02
CA VAL A 31 -10.93 -16.10 -16.34
C VAL A 31 -11.50 -16.72 -15.08
N SER A 32 -12.81 -16.51 -14.83
CA SER A 32 -13.54 -17.04 -13.67
C SER A 32 -12.81 -16.83 -12.32
N PRO A 33 -12.44 -15.62 -11.97
CA PRO A 33 -11.79 -15.32 -10.70
C PRO A 33 -12.81 -15.22 -9.56
N ASP A 34 -12.31 -15.23 -8.31
CA ASP A 34 -13.13 -14.90 -7.15
C ASP A 34 -13.47 -13.41 -7.13
N TYR A 35 -12.52 -12.55 -7.53
CA TYR A 35 -12.73 -11.10 -7.71
C TYR A 35 -12.29 -10.66 -9.10
N THR A 36 -13.12 -9.88 -9.78
CA THR A 36 -12.78 -9.35 -11.11
C THR A 36 -11.78 -8.20 -11.07
N THR A 37 -11.71 -7.49 -9.94
CA THR A 37 -10.82 -6.32 -9.72
C THR A 37 -10.15 -6.39 -8.36
N ILE A 38 -9.00 -5.73 -8.23
CA ILE A 38 -8.28 -5.62 -6.95
C ILE A 38 -9.09 -4.75 -5.98
N SER A 39 -9.69 -3.66 -6.47
CA SER A 39 -10.57 -2.80 -5.66
C SER A 39 -11.78 -3.56 -5.11
N GLY A 40 -12.32 -4.53 -5.86
CA GLY A 40 -13.39 -5.40 -5.40
C GLY A 40 -12.95 -6.34 -4.26
N ALA A 41 -11.74 -6.89 -4.35
CA ALA A 41 -11.15 -7.69 -3.28
C ALA A 41 -10.91 -6.86 -2.00
N ILE A 42 -10.40 -5.62 -2.16
CA ILE A 42 -10.20 -4.68 -1.05
C ILE A 42 -11.55 -4.31 -0.42
N ALA A 43 -12.58 -4.05 -1.22
CA ALA A 43 -13.91 -3.70 -0.70
C ALA A 43 -14.52 -4.83 0.16
N ASP A 44 -14.33 -6.10 -0.25
CA ASP A 44 -14.78 -7.24 0.55
C ASP A 44 -13.92 -7.43 1.81
N LEU A 45 -12.61 -7.22 1.73
CA LEU A 45 -11.72 -7.21 2.89
C LEU A 45 -12.15 -6.17 3.93
N VAL A 46 -12.40 -4.93 3.49
CA VAL A 46 -12.83 -3.84 4.38
C VAL A 46 -14.20 -4.14 5.00
N PHE A 47 -15.09 -4.76 4.25
CA PHE A 47 -16.43 -5.10 4.73
C PHE A 47 -16.45 -6.30 5.67
N SER A 48 -15.67 -7.35 5.38
CA SER A 48 -15.72 -8.64 6.08
C SER A 48 -14.62 -8.80 7.13
N GLY A 49 -13.51 -8.07 6.99
CA GLY A 49 -12.28 -8.27 7.75
C GLY A 49 -11.57 -9.58 7.36
N ALA A 50 -10.40 -9.83 7.95
CA ALA A 50 -9.67 -11.08 7.83
C ALA A 50 -9.65 -11.82 9.17
N CYS A 51 -10.13 -13.06 9.23
CA CYS A 51 -10.11 -13.88 10.45
C CYS A 51 -8.93 -14.86 10.48
N ASP A 52 -8.22 -15.02 9.39
CA ASP A 52 -6.98 -15.76 9.20
C ASP A 52 -6.24 -15.16 8.02
N THR A 53 -5.08 -15.71 7.66
CA THR A 53 -4.29 -15.23 6.52
C THR A 53 -5.11 -15.27 5.23
N VAL A 54 -5.13 -14.13 4.53
CA VAL A 54 -5.79 -13.95 3.23
C VAL A 54 -4.74 -13.74 2.15
N VAL A 55 -4.81 -14.49 1.07
CA VAL A 55 -3.93 -14.32 -0.09
C VAL A 55 -4.75 -13.96 -1.32
N PHE A 56 -4.56 -12.77 -1.85
CA PHE A 56 -5.08 -12.37 -3.14
C PHE A 56 -4.03 -12.66 -4.24
N ASN A 57 -4.20 -13.79 -4.92
CA ASN A 57 -3.38 -14.18 -6.08
C ASN A 57 -3.85 -13.41 -7.32
N ILE A 58 -3.12 -12.36 -7.68
CA ILE A 58 -3.45 -11.51 -8.83
C ILE A 58 -2.88 -12.17 -10.09
N ARG A 59 -3.76 -12.50 -11.01
CA ARG A 59 -3.38 -13.13 -12.28
C ARG A 59 -2.71 -12.16 -13.23
N ASN A 60 -1.98 -12.71 -14.19
CA ASN A 60 -1.25 -11.93 -15.19
C ASN A 60 -2.19 -10.95 -15.89
N GLY A 61 -1.79 -9.69 -15.95
CA GLY A 61 -2.60 -8.64 -16.58
C GLY A 61 -2.17 -7.23 -16.19
N THR A 62 -2.86 -6.27 -16.81
CA THR A 62 -2.73 -4.85 -16.47
C THR A 62 -4.05 -4.38 -15.88
N TYR A 63 -3.98 -3.88 -14.67
CA TYR A 63 -5.10 -3.41 -13.85
C TYR A 63 -5.01 -1.88 -13.75
N THR A 64 -5.99 -1.20 -14.33
CA THR A 64 -6.05 0.27 -14.32
C THR A 64 -6.95 0.71 -13.18
N GLU A 65 -6.39 0.78 -11.97
CA GLU A 65 -7.13 1.00 -10.73
C GLU A 65 -6.42 2.01 -9.82
N GLU A 66 -7.19 2.68 -8.98
CA GLU A 66 -6.74 3.32 -7.75
C GLU A 66 -7.16 2.43 -6.59
N LEU A 67 -6.25 2.18 -5.68
CA LEU A 67 -6.48 1.30 -4.54
C LEU A 67 -6.51 2.14 -3.26
N ASP A 68 -7.65 2.17 -2.62
CA ASP A 68 -7.84 2.77 -1.31
C ASP A 68 -8.00 1.65 -0.27
N ILE A 69 -7.04 1.57 0.63
CA ILE A 69 -7.02 0.61 1.73
C ILE A 69 -7.18 1.39 3.03
N PRO A 70 -8.42 1.69 3.39
CA PRO A 70 -8.70 2.37 4.65
C PRO A 70 -8.54 1.38 5.82
N TYR A 71 -8.96 1.79 7.00
CA TYR A 71 -8.99 0.93 8.17
C TYR A 71 -9.68 -0.41 7.84
N GLU A 72 -8.99 -1.51 8.10
CA GLU A 72 -9.53 -2.86 8.01
C GLU A 72 -9.38 -3.59 9.36
N THR A 73 -10.23 -4.59 9.56
CA THR A 73 -10.14 -5.47 10.73
C THR A 73 -9.42 -6.75 10.35
N ILE A 74 -8.21 -6.93 10.87
CA ILE A 74 -7.41 -8.15 10.69
C ILE A 74 -7.24 -8.81 12.07
N ALA A 75 -7.59 -10.07 12.18
CA ALA A 75 -7.46 -10.82 13.43
C ALA A 75 -6.00 -10.96 13.83
N THR A 76 -5.74 -11.04 15.13
CA THR A 76 -4.39 -11.23 15.67
C THR A 76 -3.70 -12.45 15.04
N GLY A 77 -2.55 -12.23 14.44
CA GLY A 77 -1.77 -13.25 13.75
C GLY A 77 -2.15 -13.51 12.29
N ALA A 78 -3.22 -12.88 11.79
CA ALA A 78 -3.57 -12.92 10.37
C ALA A 78 -2.78 -11.86 9.58
N VAL A 79 -2.58 -12.12 8.29
CA VAL A 79 -1.93 -11.18 7.34
C VAL A 79 -2.71 -11.17 6.04
N VAL A 80 -2.74 -10.02 5.35
CA VAL A 80 -3.32 -9.91 4.02
C VAL A 80 -2.22 -9.73 2.99
N ILE A 81 -2.18 -10.59 1.99
CA ILE A 81 -1.12 -10.66 0.98
C ILE A 81 -1.70 -10.41 -0.40
N PHE A 82 -1.28 -9.35 -1.05
CA PHE A 82 -1.51 -9.08 -2.47
C PHE A 82 -0.27 -9.51 -3.25
N LYS A 83 -0.39 -10.49 -4.12
CA LYS A 83 0.79 -11.00 -4.83
C LYS A 83 0.52 -11.39 -6.29
N SER A 84 1.56 -11.35 -7.10
CA SER A 84 1.52 -11.98 -8.42
C SER A 84 1.33 -13.49 -8.28
N GLU A 85 0.37 -14.07 -8.97
CA GLU A 85 0.14 -15.51 -9.00
C GLU A 85 1.39 -16.28 -9.47
N THR A 86 2.20 -15.66 -10.33
CA THR A 86 3.42 -16.25 -10.91
C THR A 86 4.71 -15.85 -10.19
N ASN A 87 4.62 -15.09 -9.07
CA ASN A 87 5.77 -14.53 -8.37
C ASN A 87 6.73 -13.77 -9.30
N ASN A 88 6.17 -13.04 -10.27
CA ASN A 88 6.94 -12.24 -11.21
C ASN A 88 6.30 -10.86 -11.37
N PRO A 89 6.99 -9.78 -10.95
CA PRO A 89 6.42 -8.44 -10.99
C PRO A 89 6.12 -7.96 -12.43
N ALA A 90 6.77 -8.50 -13.44
CA ALA A 90 6.51 -8.12 -14.83
C ALA A 90 5.14 -8.61 -15.34
N ASN A 91 4.55 -9.62 -14.71
CA ASN A 91 3.31 -10.23 -15.14
C ASN A 91 2.05 -9.56 -14.59
N VAL A 92 2.16 -8.81 -13.50
CA VAL A 92 1.04 -8.10 -12.88
C VAL A 92 1.37 -6.62 -12.77
N ILE A 93 0.68 -5.82 -13.56
CA ILE A 93 0.91 -4.37 -13.62
C ILE A 93 -0.35 -3.65 -13.11
N ILE A 94 -0.24 -3.03 -11.95
CA ILE A 94 -1.27 -2.10 -11.43
C ILE A 94 -0.85 -0.70 -11.84
N THR A 95 -1.70 0.01 -12.55
CA THR A 95 -1.33 1.31 -13.15
C THR A 95 -2.43 2.34 -13.07
N ARG A 96 -2.02 3.61 -13.00
CA ARG A 96 -2.89 4.76 -13.13
C ARG A 96 -2.24 5.87 -13.93
N ASN A 97 -3.02 6.55 -14.74
CA ASN A 97 -2.56 7.69 -15.53
C ASN A 97 -3.15 8.99 -14.97
N TYR A 98 -2.28 9.90 -14.51
CA TYR A 98 -2.68 11.19 -13.97
C TYR A 98 -2.21 12.32 -14.88
N THR A 99 -3.14 13.05 -15.46
CA THR A 99 -2.89 14.23 -16.30
C THR A 99 -3.30 15.55 -15.65
N THR A 100 -4.05 15.48 -14.56
CA THR A 100 -4.56 16.63 -13.79
C THR A 100 -4.55 16.29 -12.30
N GLY A 101 -4.69 17.29 -11.45
CA GLY A 101 -4.71 17.13 -10.00
C GLY A 101 -3.36 17.36 -9.34
N SER A 102 -3.36 17.64 -8.05
CA SER A 102 -2.16 17.96 -7.25
C SER A 102 -1.87 16.97 -6.12
N THR A 103 -2.80 16.04 -5.84
CA THR A 103 -2.71 15.08 -4.73
C THR A 103 -3.09 13.69 -5.18
N ASN A 104 -2.58 13.27 -6.34
CA ASN A 104 -2.90 11.97 -6.93
C ASN A 104 -2.13 10.86 -6.24
N ARG A 105 -2.82 9.80 -5.84
CA ARG A 105 -2.27 8.65 -5.12
C ARG A 105 -2.84 7.39 -5.77
N MET A 106 -1.98 6.48 -6.19
CA MET A 106 -2.44 5.24 -6.82
C MET A 106 -2.84 4.18 -5.78
N ILE A 107 -2.01 4.03 -4.76
CA ILE A 107 -2.33 3.21 -3.58
C ILE A 107 -2.30 4.13 -2.37
N GLU A 108 -3.44 4.29 -1.72
CA GLU A 108 -3.55 4.99 -0.45
C GLU A 108 -3.84 3.98 0.66
N ILE A 109 -2.99 3.97 1.69
CA ILE A 109 -3.12 3.12 2.86
C ILE A 109 -3.31 4.03 4.07
N THR A 110 -4.45 3.92 4.72
CA THR A 110 -4.83 4.83 5.80
C THR A 110 -5.24 4.03 7.03
N ASN A 111 -4.46 4.17 8.10
CA ASN A 111 -4.76 3.52 9.39
C ASN A 111 -4.93 2.00 9.28
N ALA A 112 -4.03 1.36 8.54
CA ALA A 112 -4.09 -0.05 8.21
C ALA A 112 -2.80 -0.79 8.61
N SER A 113 -2.90 -2.11 8.80
CA SER A 113 -1.79 -2.94 9.27
C SER A 113 -1.81 -4.34 8.66
N HIS A 114 -0.71 -5.10 8.87
CA HIS A 114 -0.57 -6.51 8.48
C HIS A 114 -0.76 -6.77 6.98
N LEU A 115 -0.21 -5.87 6.14
CA LEU A 115 -0.33 -5.95 4.68
C LEU A 115 0.99 -6.38 4.04
N ARG A 116 0.91 -7.19 3.00
CA ARG A 116 2.05 -7.62 2.18
C ARG A 116 1.75 -7.39 0.70
N PHE A 117 2.69 -6.80 -0.02
CA PHE A 117 2.63 -6.60 -1.47
C PHE A 117 3.85 -7.28 -2.10
N ASN A 118 3.64 -8.39 -2.81
CA ASN A 118 4.74 -9.21 -3.28
C ASN A 118 4.73 -9.34 -4.81
N ASP A 119 5.89 -9.12 -5.44
CA ASP A 119 6.11 -9.38 -6.86
C ASP A 119 5.10 -8.68 -7.78
N LEU A 120 4.87 -7.39 -7.56
CA LEU A 120 3.93 -6.56 -8.33
C LEU A 120 4.67 -5.41 -9.02
N THR A 121 4.22 -5.03 -10.21
CA THR A 121 4.57 -3.74 -10.80
C THR A 121 3.49 -2.73 -10.47
N LEU A 122 3.83 -1.71 -9.68
CA LEU A 122 3.01 -0.58 -9.27
C LEU A 122 3.48 0.64 -10.06
N LYS A 123 2.64 1.17 -10.97
CA LYS A 123 3.11 2.15 -11.94
C LYS A 123 2.15 3.32 -12.12
N VAL A 124 2.63 4.50 -11.82
CA VAL A 124 1.95 5.75 -12.19
C VAL A 124 2.53 6.28 -13.50
N THR A 125 1.65 6.71 -14.39
CA THR A 125 1.98 7.39 -15.63
C THR A 125 1.30 8.75 -15.69
N GLY A 126 1.64 9.56 -16.71
CA GLY A 126 1.03 10.88 -16.92
C GLY A 126 2.02 12.02 -16.71
N THR A 127 1.50 13.24 -16.72
CA THR A 127 2.28 14.47 -16.77
C THR A 127 2.36 15.22 -15.45
N VAL A 128 1.64 14.77 -14.43
CA VAL A 128 1.66 15.39 -13.10
C VAL A 128 2.40 14.52 -12.08
N CYS A 129 2.98 15.18 -11.09
CA CYS A 129 3.60 14.51 -9.96
C CYS A 129 2.53 13.78 -9.13
N SER A 130 2.77 12.52 -8.84
CA SER A 130 1.80 11.65 -8.16
C SER A 130 2.52 10.58 -7.38
N SER A 131 1.98 10.17 -6.24
CA SER A 131 2.53 9.08 -5.45
C SER A 131 2.03 7.73 -5.96
N VAL A 132 2.91 6.75 -5.98
CA VAL A 132 2.55 5.35 -6.24
C VAL A 132 1.97 4.72 -4.98
N VAL A 133 2.69 4.84 -3.86
CA VAL A 133 2.25 4.38 -2.54
C VAL A 133 2.22 5.58 -1.59
N TYR A 134 1.12 5.75 -0.92
CA TYR A 134 0.94 6.80 0.08
C TYR A 134 0.36 6.19 1.35
N MET A 135 1.12 6.27 2.44
CA MET A 135 0.70 5.81 3.77
C MET A 135 0.48 7.01 4.67
N ASN A 136 -0.64 7.04 5.35
CA ASN A 136 -0.95 8.11 6.30
C ASN A 136 -1.68 7.58 7.54
N SER A 137 -1.77 8.40 8.58
CA SER A 137 -2.31 8.03 9.88
C SER A 137 -1.46 6.93 10.55
N TYR A 138 -2.06 6.00 11.26
CA TYR A 138 -1.34 4.88 11.85
C TYR A 138 -1.24 3.73 10.85
N CYS A 139 -0.01 3.37 10.45
CA CYS A 139 0.23 2.18 9.62
C CYS A 139 1.29 1.31 10.30
N ALA A 140 1.05 -0.01 10.35
CA ALA A 140 1.97 -0.93 11.04
C ALA A 140 2.07 -2.27 10.32
N ASP A 141 3.26 -2.90 10.40
CA ASP A 141 3.51 -4.23 9.83
C ASP A 141 3.08 -4.31 8.35
N ILE A 142 3.67 -3.43 7.53
CA ILE A 142 3.41 -3.37 6.09
C ILE A 142 4.70 -3.65 5.33
N GLN A 143 4.65 -4.58 4.37
CA GLN A 143 5.83 -4.97 3.60
C GLN A 143 5.58 -4.90 2.10
N PHE A 144 6.60 -4.44 1.38
CA PHE A 144 6.70 -4.50 -0.08
C PHE A 144 7.95 -5.30 -0.43
N THR A 145 7.78 -6.43 -1.12
CA THR A 145 8.88 -7.33 -1.45
C THR A 145 8.89 -7.65 -2.95
N GLY A 146 10.04 -7.50 -3.59
CA GLY A 146 10.24 -7.85 -5.01
C GLY A 146 9.40 -7.03 -5.99
N CYS A 147 8.94 -5.84 -5.60
CA CYS A 147 8.07 -5.00 -6.41
C CYS A 147 8.85 -4.04 -7.30
N ASN A 148 8.28 -3.74 -8.49
CA ASN A 148 8.68 -2.59 -9.30
C ASN A 148 7.75 -1.41 -8.98
N ILE A 149 8.23 -0.38 -8.29
CA ILE A 149 7.45 0.78 -7.85
C ILE A 149 7.89 2.00 -8.67
N LEU A 150 7.10 2.35 -9.68
CA LEU A 150 7.49 3.26 -10.75
C LEU A 150 6.63 4.53 -10.76
N GLY A 151 7.20 5.65 -10.35
CA GLY A 151 6.55 6.95 -10.37
C GLY A 151 6.44 7.56 -11.77
N SER A 152 5.71 8.67 -11.88
CA SER A 152 5.72 9.50 -13.08
C SER A 152 7.05 10.25 -13.23
N THR A 153 7.35 10.71 -14.42
CA THR A 153 8.47 11.64 -14.61
C THR A 153 8.07 13.00 -14.03
N CYS A 154 8.65 13.33 -12.88
CA CYS A 154 8.31 14.51 -12.11
C CYS A 154 9.54 15.38 -11.89
N ASN A 155 9.66 16.49 -12.62
CA ASN A 155 10.72 17.47 -12.45
C ASN A 155 10.30 18.53 -11.41
N SER A 156 10.00 18.11 -10.20
CA SER A 156 9.51 18.95 -9.12
C SER A 156 10.15 18.57 -7.80
N THR A 157 10.28 19.54 -6.92
CA THR A 157 10.70 19.33 -5.53
C THR A 157 9.52 19.08 -4.59
N SER A 158 8.30 19.00 -5.13
CA SER A 158 7.08 18.74 -4.35
C SER A 158 7.07 17.34 -3.78
N THR A 159 6.69 17.20 -2.53
CA THR A 159 6.50 15.92 -1.86
C THR A 159 5.32 15.12 -2.41
N SER A 160 4.36 15.78 -3.09
CA SER A 160 3.23 15.11 -3.76
C SER A 160 3.66 14.17 -4.90
N GLY A 161 4.91 14.29 -5.37
CA GLY A 161 5.47 13.41 -6.38
C GLY A 161 6.41 12.34 -5.82
N ALA A 162 6.47 12.15 -4.51
CA ALA A 162 7.22 11.04 -3.93
C ALA A 162 6.64 9.70 -4.41
N VAL A 163 7.50 8.81 -4.89
CA VAL A 163 7.07 7.48 -5.34
C VAL A 163 6.43 6.73 -4.18
N ILE A 164 7.10 6.74 -3.04
CA ILE A 164 6.58 6.21 -1.78
C ILE A 164 6.61 7.34 -0.75
N ALA A 165 5.47 7.60 -0.11
CA ALA A 165 5.33 8.63 0.91
C ALA A 165 4.74 8.03 2.20
N LEU A 166 5.46 8.19 3.33
CA LEU A 166 5.03 7.83 4.69
C LEU A 166 4.90 9.13 5.47
N VAL A 167 3.66 9.57 5.71
CA VAL A 167 3.41 10.93 6.22
C VAL A 167 2.23 10.99 7.18
N ASN A 168 2.17 12.07 7.97
CA ASN A 168 1.01 12.44 8.77
C ASN A 168 0.51 11.38 9.77
N GLY A 169 1.41 10.60 10.34
CA GLY A 169 1.01 9.60 11.34
C GLY A 169 2.18 8.73 11.77
N GLN A 170 1.94 7.87 12.73
CA GLN A 170 2.93 6.92 13.20
C GLN A 170 3.02 5.75 12.22
N MET A 171 4.23 5.35 11.93
CA MET A 171 4.55 4.24 11.03
C MET A 171 5.41 3.24 11.80
N ASP A 172 4.93 2.04 12.03
CA ASP A 172 5.62 1.02 12.81
C ASP A 172 5.89 -0.22 11.96
N ASP A 173 7.11 -0.74 11.99
CA ASP A 173 7.46 -2.00 11.33
C ASP A 173 7.13 -1.98 9.81
N ILE A 174 7.67 -0.98 9.10
CA ILE A 174 7.46 -0.83 7.64
C ILE A 174 8.69 -1.34 6.91
N HIS A 175 8.50 -2.32 6.02
CA HIS A 175 9.59 -2.99 5.31
C HIS A 175 9.50 -2.79 3.80
N PHE A 176 10.63 -2.43 3.20
CA PHE A 176 10.85 -2.46 1.76
C PHE A 176 12.06 -3.34 1.47
N GLU A 177 11.84 -4.47 0.78
CA GLU A 177 12.86 -5.48 0.51
C GLU A 177 12.91 -5.82 -0.98
N SER A 178 14.11 -5.79 -1.56
CA SER A 178 14.38 -6.22 -2.94
C SER A 178 13.50 -5.51 -4.00
N ASN A 179 13.13 -4.24 -3.76
CA ASN A 179 12.30 -3.47 -4.69
C ASN A 179 13.14 -2.63 -5.65
N VAL A 180 12.54 -2.36 -6.81
CA VAL A 180 13.03 -1.36 -7.76
C VAL A 180 12.14 -0.13 -7.70
N ILE A 181 12.65 0.97 -7.15
CA ILE A 181 11.91 2.23 -6.93
C ILE A 181 12.49 3.29 -7.87
N ARG A 182 11.68 3.83 -8.78
CA ARG A 182 12.18 4.72 -9.82
C ARG A 182 11.32 5.95 -10.08
N LYS A 183 11.99 7.02 -10.49
CA LYS A 183 11.39 8.31 -10.90
C LYS A 183 10.81 9.08 -9.71
N GLY A 184 9.77 9.92 -9.98
CA GLY A 184 9.18 10.78 -8.98
C GLY A 184 10.07 11.94 -8.54
N SER A 185 9.60 12.75 -7.62
CA SER A 185 10.39 13.80 -6.98
C SER A 185 11.34 13.23 -5.93
N TYR A 186 10.87 12.26 -5.16
CA TYR A 186 11.60 11.45 -4.19
C TYR A 186 11.34 9.99 -4.50
N GLY A 187 12.33 9.13 -4.34
CA GLY A 187 12.12 7.68 -4.35
C GLY A 187 11.31 7.25 -3.12
N LEU A 188 11.84 7.57 -1.93
CA LEU A 188 11.16 7.38 -0.64
C LEU A 188 11.14 8.72 0.12
N TYR A 189 9.99 9.10 0.63
CA TYR A 189 9.79 10.27 1.49
C TYR A 189 9.14 9.86 2.80
N VAL A 190 9.85 9.98 3.91
CA VAL A 190 9.36 9.65 5.24
C VAL A 190 9.34 10.90 6.10
N SER A 191 8.16 11.33 6.50
CA SER A 191 7.96 12.47 7.39
C SER A 191 6.64 12.32 8.16
N PRO A 192 6.62 11.54 9.22
CA PRO A 192 5.40 11.16 9.95
C PRO A 192 4.70 12.31 10.66
N GLY A 193 5.32 13.49 10.74
CA GLY A 193 4.74 14.66 11.40
C GLY A 193 5.39 14.98 12.74
N PHE A 194 5.00 16.12 13.34
CA PHE A 194 5.70 16.64 14.52
C PHE A 194 5.58 15.78 15.79
N SER A 195 4.49 15.06 15.96
CA SER A 195 4.21 14.26 17.16
C SER A 195 4.39 12.76 16.95
N SER A 196 4.80 12.34 15.75
CA SER A 196 4.88 10.94 15.35
C SER A 196 6.29 10.56 14.92
N PHE A 197 6.55 9.26 14.89
CA PHE A 197 7.80 8.68 14.42
C PHE A 197 7.51 7.56 13.42
N ALA A 198 8.49 7.23 12.59
CA ALA A 198 8.56 5.95 11.92
C ALA A 198 9.49 5.06 12.75
N ASN A 199 8.94 3.99 13.32
CA ASN A 199 9.70 3.05 14.14
C ASN A 199 9.99 1.79 13.32
N ASP A 200 11.21 1.27 13.47
CA ASP A 200 11.61 0.00 12.86
C ASP A 200 11.39 -0.03 11.32
N LEU A 201 11.83 1.07 10.65
CA LEU A 201 11.85 1.13 9.19
C LEU A 201 12.97 0.25 8.63
N VAL A 202 12.64 -0.72 7.79
CA VAL A 202 13.61 -1.60 7.13
C VAL A 202 13.69 -1.28 5.64
N LEU A 203 14.89 -0.99 5.17
CA LEU A 203 15.23 -0.84 3.75
C LEU A 203 16.33 -1.85 3.42
N GLU A 204 15.99 -2.93 2.71
CA GLU A 204 16.92 -4.02 2.41
C GLU A 204 16.95 -4.34 0.91
N GLU A 205 18.16 -4.38 0.34
CA GLU A 205 18.43 -4.78 -1.05
C GLU A 205 17.62 -4.01 -2.11
N ASN A 206 17.14 -2.79 -1.83
CA ASN A 206 16.41 -2.01 -2.81
C ASN A 206 17.33 -1.28 -3.81
N SER A 207 16.83 -1.12 -5.03
CA SER A 207 17.40 -0.23 -6.04
C SER A 207 16.53 1.01 -6.16
N ILE A 208 17.03 2.16 -5.69
CA ILE A 208 16.32 3.45 -5.74
C ILE A 208 17.05 4.37 -6.71
N ASP A 209 16.46 4.68 -7.85
CA ASP A 209 17.11 5.53 -8.86
C ASP A 209 16.16 6.50 -9.57
N SER A 210 16.75 7.44 -10.29
CA SER A 210 16.04 8.38 -11.18
C SER A 210 15.07 9.32 -10.47
N ALA A 211 15.16 9.50 -9.16
CA ALA A 211 14.41 10.53 -8.44
C ALA A 211 14.95 11.93 -8.77
N TYR A 212 14.03 12.90 -8.90
CA TYR A 212 14.43 14.27 -9.27
C TYR A 212 15.20 15.00 -8.18
N ARG A 213 14.83 14.78 -6.90
CA ARG A 213 15.44 15.49 -5.76
C ARG A 213 16.28 14.59 -4.86
N TYR A 214 15.66 13.59 -4.24
CA TYR A 214 16.33 12.65 -3.35
C TYR A 214 15.95 11.22 -3.68
N GLY A 215 16.88 10.30 -3.61
CA GLY A 215 16.59 8.87 -3.59
C GLY A 215 15.77 8.50 -2.37
N ALA A 216 16.22 8.92 -1.18
CA ALA A 216 15.47 8.78 0.07
C ALA A 216 15.60 10.05 0.92
N PHE A 217 14.49 10.53 1.46
CA PHE A 217 14.40 11.56 2.49
C PHE A 217 13.79 10.94 3.74
N LEU A 218 14.56 10.92 4.83
CA LEU A 218 14.25 10.17 6.03
C LEU A 218 14.26 11.11 7.24
N ASN A 219 13.10 11.39 7.79
CA ASN A 219 12.93 12.30 8.91
C ASN A 219 12.13 11.65 10.03
N ARG A 220 12.56 11.83 11.28
CA ARG A 220 11.90 11.34 12.50
C ARG A 220 11.74 9.81 12.50
N ILE A 221 12.82 9.10 12.32
CA ILE A 221 12.87 7.64 12.32
C ILE A 221 13.57 7.15 13.58
N GLN A 222 13.02 6.10 14.19
CA GLN A 222 13.61 5.35 15.29
C GLN A 222 13.73 3.88 14.89
N GLY A 223 14.86 3.24 15.17
CA GLY A 223 15.06 1.83 14.83
C GLY A 223 15.17 1.56 13.32
N MET A 224 15.92 2.41 12.59
CA MET A 224 16.11 2.21 11.16
C MET A 224 17.13 1.10 10.87
N HIS A 225 16.81 0.25 9.89
CA HIS A 225 17.67 -0.80 9.37
C HIS A 225 17.86 -0.64 7.85
N VAL A 226 19.07 -0.33 7.40
CA VAL A 226 19.38 -0.06 5.98
C VAL A 226 20.55 -0.91 5.54
N ILE A 227 20.28 -1.96 4.73
CA ILE A 227 21.30 -2.92 4.28
C ILE A 227 21.19 -3.16 2.78
N GLY A 228 22.33 -3.24 2.10
CA GLY A 228 22.42 -3.73 0.71
C GLY A 228 21.73 -2.88 -0.35
N ASN A 229 21.26 -1.68 -0.01
CA ASN A 229 20.56 -0.83 -0.96
C ASN A 229 21.52 -0.14 -1.94
N THR A 230 21.08 0.02 -3.17
CA THR A 230 21.70 0.90 -4.17
C THR A 230 20.84 2.13 -4.35
N ILE A 231 21.33 3.29 -3.95
CA ILE A 231 20.60 4.56 -4.04
C ILE A 231 21.38 5.49 -4.96
N PHE A 232 20.85 5.77 -6.13
CA PHE A 232 21.46 6.62 -7.13
C PHE A 232 20.56 7.80 -7.48
N SER A 233 21.14 8.99 -7.52
CA SER A 233 20.48 10.20 -7.93
C SER A 233 21.21 10.83 -9.13
N PRO A 234 20.57 10.95 -10.28
CA PRO A 234 21.26 11.31 -11.53
C PRO A 234 21.52 12.81 -11.69
N THR A 235 21.03 13.66 -10.78
CA THR A 235 21.22 15.12 -10.92
C THR A 235 22.22 15.66 -9.93
N THR A 236 23.03 16.65 -10.33
CA THR A 236 24.03 17.31 -9.48
C THR A 236 23.43 18.07 -8.30
N SER A 237 22.12 18.20 -8.24
CA SER A 237 21.36 18.87 -7.17
C SER A 237 20.59 17.91 -6.27
N SER A 238 20.78 16.60 -6.44
CA SER A 238 20.07 15.58 -5.68
C SER A 238 21.04 14.77 -4.81
N ASN A 239 20.70 14.57 -3.54
CA ASN A 239 21.42 13.72 -2.63
C ASN A 239 20.84 12.31 -2.66
N GLY A 240 21.69 11.29 -2.42
CA GLY A 240 21.22 9.90 -2.32
C GLY A 240 20.27 9.73 -1.14
N ILE A 241 20.71 10.14 0.05
CA ILE A 241 19.94 10.09 1.30
C ILE A 241 20.04 11.47 1.98
N GLU A 242 18.92 11.94 2.50
CA GLU A 242 18.82 13.08 3.41
C GLU A 242 18.17 12.57 4.71
N THR A 243 18.74 12.92 5.88
CA THR A 243 18.28 12.49 7.21
C THR A 243 17.93 13.66 8.10
#